data_d236ff25c328e34c26b1a4c88bbc7eb9
#
_entry.id   d236ff25c328e34c26b1a4c88bbc7eb9
#
_cell.length_a   1.000
_cell.length_b   1.000
_cell.length_c   1.000
_cell.angle_alpha   90.00
_cell.angle_beta   90.00
_cell.angle_gamma   90.00
#
_symmetry.space_group_name_H-M   'P 1'
#
loop_
_entity.id
_entity.type
_entity.pdbx_description
1 polymer ?
#
loop_
_entity_poly.entity_id
_entity_poly.type
_entity_poly.pdbx_seq_one_letter_code
_entity_poly.pdbx_strand_id
1 'polypeptide(L)'
;MTTCPRTPSKGSTASKPFNVYQSKYSPRPLGQISDDSRRKLPPPGIHPLVRTHPENGRKALFLNPVRMESIIGMEDNAALALIGELMRHATQKKYEYRHKWRHGDWVLWDNRSVMHQANPDYDMNERRYLYRLMLKGETPV
;
A
#
# COMPACT_ATOMS: atom_id res chain seq x y z
N MET A 1 -51.02 -10.53 0.69
CA MET A 1 -49.96 -9.63 1.23
C MET A 1 -48.65 -10.08 0.64
N THR A 2 -48.21 -9.43 -0.40
CA THR A 2 -47.06 -9.82 -1.22
C THR A 2 -45.90 -8.92 -0.83
N THR A 3 -44.90 -9.48 -0.14
CA THR A 3 -43.68 -8.76 0.24
C THR A 3 -42.77 -8.61 -0.97
N CYS A 4 -42.59 -7.38 -1.39
CA CYS A 4 -41.65 -6.99 -2.44
C CYS A 4 -40.22 -7.16 -1.91
N PRO A 5 -39.29 -7.84 -2.63
CA PRO A 5 -37.89 -7.90 -2.20
C PRO A 5 -37.22 -6.53 -2.45
N ARG A 6 -36.63 -5.98 -1.40
CA ARG A 6 -35.77 -4.78 -1.50
C ARG A 6 -34.59 -5.08 -2.41
N THR A 7 -34.54 -4.44 -3.54
CA THR A 7 -33.32 -4.31 -4.35
C THR A 7 -32.24 -3.60 -3.52
N PRO A 8 -31.02 -4.13 -3.42
CA PRO A 8 -29.95 -3.41 -2.76
C PRO A 8 -29.60 -2.17 -3.60
N SER A 9 -29.65 -1.02 -2.97
CA SER A 9 -29.17 0.24 -3.52
C SER A 9 -27.71 0.06 -3.97
N LYS A 10 -27.40 0.47 -5.21
CA LYS A 10 -26.05 0.57 -5.74
C LYS A 10 -25.29 1.67 -4.98
N GLY A 11 -24.90 1.39 -3.74
CA GLY A 11 -23.89 2.15 -3.04
C GLY A 11 -22.56 1.86 -3.72
N SER A 12 -21.84 2.91 -4.08
CA SER A 12 -20.48 2.86 -4.61
C SER A 12 -19.61 1.96 -3.70
N THR A 13 -19.43 0.71 -4.11
CA THR A 13 -18.60 -0.25 -3.40
C THR A 13 -17.15 0.08 -3.75
N ALA A 14 -16.61 1.11 -3.11
CA ALA A 14 -15.18 1.38 -3.19
C ALA A 14 -14.45 0.11 -2.72
N SER A 15 -13.68 -0.51 -3.60
CA SER A 15 -12.91 -1.71 -3.29
C SER A 15 -12.01 -1.43 -2.08
N LYS A 16 -12.13 -2.24 -1.02
CA LYS A 16 -11.42 -2.07 0.24
C LYS A 16 -10.45 -3.24 0.44
N PRO A 17 -9.15 -3.06 0.21
CA PRO A 17 -8.17 -4.08 0.49
C PRO A 17 -8.01 -4.33 1.99
N PHE A 18 -7.79 -5.59 2.31
CA PHE A 18 -7.44 -6.05 3.64
C PHE A 18 -5.92 -6.06 3.77
N ASN A 19 -5.39 -5.29 4.70
CA ASN A 19 -3.96 -5.12 4.90
C ASN A 19 -3.51 -5.79 6.18
N VAL A 20 -2.48 -6.62 6.07
CA VAL A 20 -1.78 -7.29 7.17
C VAL A 20 -0.36 -6.78 7.27
N TYR A 21 0.34 -7.06 8.38
CA TYR A 21 1.75 -6.67 8.51
C TYR A 21 2.61 -7.27 7.40
N GLN A 22 2.39 -8.54 7.08
CA GLN A 22 3.00 -9.25 5.96
C GLN A 22 1.95 -10.12 5.29
N SER A 23 1.67 -9.82 4.03
CA SER A 23 0.78 -10.65 3.23
C SER A 23 1.47 -11.99 2.89
N LYS A 24 0.68 -13.07 2.86
CA LYS A 24 1.12 -14.38 2.34
C LYS A 24 1.55 -14.32 0.86
N TYR A 25 1.11 -13.30 0.15
CA TYR A 25 1.44 -13.04 -1.26
C TYR A 25 2.56 -11.99 -1.43
N SER A 26 3.20 -11.59 -0.34
CA SER A 26 4.27 -10.59 -0.40
C SER A 26 5.40 -11.03 -1.32
N PRO A 27 5.81 -10.21 -2.29
CA PRO A 27 6.96 -10.51 -3.15
C PRO A 27 8.29 -10.47 -2.39
N ARG A 28 8.29 -10.01 -1.15
CA ARG A 28 9.45 -9.96 -0.26
C ARG A 28 9.27 -10.93 0.90
N PRO A 29 10.18 -11.90 1.12
CA PRO A 29 10.26 -12.56 2.40
C PRO A 29 10.70 -11.50 3.43
N LEU A 30 9.81 -11.08 4.30
CA LEU A 30 10.21 -10.37 5.50
C LEU A 30 10.86 -11.42 6.40
N GLY A 31 12.05 -11.14 6.94
CA GLY A 31 12.79 -12.06 7.79
C GLY A 31 11.93 -12.59 8.95
N GLN A 32 12.36 -13.68 9.55
CA GLN A 32 11.65 -14.28 10.69
C GLN A 32 11.49 -13.23 11.79
N ILE A 33 10.24 -12.94 12.11
CA ILE A 33 9.90 -12.05 13.22
C ILE A 33 9.72 -12.93 14.46
N SER A 34 10.36 -12.58 15.58
CA SER A 34 10.17 -13.29 16.84
C SER A 34 8.70 -13.21 17.28
N ASP A 35 8.24 -14.20 18.03
CA ASP A 35 6.85 -14.25 18.51
C ASP A 35 6.49 -13.02 19.37
N ASP A 36 7.45 -12.52 20.15
CA ASP A 36 7.25 -11.30 20.95
C ASP A 36 7.06 -10.05 20.04
N SER A 37 7.84 -9.93 18.99
CA SER A 37 7.66 -8.87 18.01
C SER A 37 6.35 -9.02 17.25
N ARG A 38 5.92 -10.24 16.95
CA ARG A 38 4.66 -10.53 16.28
C ARG A 38 3.44 -10.10 17.11
N ARG A 39 3.49 -10.27 18.43
CA ARG A 39 2.43 -9.83 19.37
C ARG A 39 2.28 -8.30 19.42
N LYS A 40 3.33 -7.56 19.12
CA LYS A 40 3.35 -6.10 19.10
C LYS A 40 2.90 -5.48 17.77
N LEU A 41 2.60 -6.32 16.77
CA LEU A 41 2.14 -5.84 15.47
C LEU A 41 0.72 -5.25 15.59
N PRO A 42 0.45 -4.18 14.85
CA PRO A 42 -0.90 -3.65 14.78
C PRO A 42 -1.85 -4.70 14.18
N PRO A 43 -3.11 -4.70 14.58
CA PRO A 43 -4.12 -5.57 13.98
C PRO A 43 -4.25 -5.29 12.47
N PRO A 44 -4.72 -6.26 11.71
CA PRO A 44 -5.04 -6.06 10.29
C PRO A 44 -5.97 -4.88 10.10
N GLY A 45 -5.71 -4.08 9.08
CA GLY A 45 -6.50 -2.89 8.76
C GLY A 45 -7.17 -2.96 7.40
N ILE A 46 -8.33 -2.35 7.29
CA ILE A 46 -9.05 -2.18 6.04
C ILE A 46 -8.83 -0.76 5.57
N HIS A 47 -8.36 -0.61 4.33
CA HIS A 47 -8.09 0.70 3.75
C HIS A 47 -8.83 0.84 2.39
N PRO A 48 -9.16 2.04 1.95
CA PRO A 48 -9.69 2.23 0.60
C PRO A 48 -8.58 1.98 -0.44
N LEU A 49 -8.93 1.32 -1.55
CA LEU A 49 -8.01 1.12 -2.68
C LEU A 49 -7.69 2.44 -3.39
N VAL A 50 -8.68 3.33 -3.43
CA VAL A 50 -8.54 4.70 -3.92
C VAL A 50 -8.72 5.62 -2.73
N ARG A 51 -7.67 6.31 -2.36
CA ARG A 51 -7.67 7.25 -1.24
C ARG A 51 -7.84 8.68 -1.75
N THR A 52 -8.65 9.45 -1.05
CA THR A 52 -8.73 10.90 -1.27
C THR A 52 -7.74 11.59 -0.35
N HIS A 53 -6.89 12.43 -0.92
CA HIS A 53 -5.91 13.20 -0.14
C HIS A 53 -6.65 14.29 0.66
N PRO A 54 -6.46 14.35 2.00
CA PRO A 54 -7.28 15.21 2.87
C PRO A 54 -7.09 16.71 2.63
N GLU A 55 -5.92 17.12 2.16
CA GLU A 55 -5.60 18.55 1.99
C GLU A 55 -5.96 19.10 0.61
N ASN A 56 -5.84 18.27 -0.44
CA ASN A 56 -6.03 18.76 -1.83
C ASN A 56 -7.16 18.06 -2.58
N GLY A 57 -7.85 17.08 -1.96
CA GLY A 57 -8.98 16.36 -2.54
C GLY A 57 -8.64 15.43 -3.71
N ARG A 58 -7.36 15.33 -4.10
CA ARG A 58 -6.97 14.46 -5.23
C ARG A 58 -7.05 12.99 -4.85
N LYS A 59 -7.47 12.18 -5.79
CA LYS A 59 -7.53 10.72 -5.62
C LYS A 59 -6.21 10.08 -6.02
N ALA A 60 -5.75 9.13 -5.20
CA ALA A 60 -4.57 8.34 -5.46
C ALA A 60 -4.84 6.85 -5.19
N LEU A 61 -4.20 5.97 -5.94
CA LEU A 61 -4.19 4.54 -5.63
C LEU A 61 -3.37 4.30 -4.37
N PHE A 62 -3.97 3.62 -3.40
CA PHE A 62 -3.29 3.21 -2.18
C PHE A 62 -2.91 1.74 -2.29
N LEU A 63 -1.74 1.47 -2.85
CA LEU A 63 -1.23 0.13 -3.13
C LEU A 63 -0.03 -0.19 -2.25
N ASN A 64 -0.07 -1.35 -1.62
CA ASN A 64 1.06 -1.89 -0.88
C ASN A 64 1.09 -3.42 -1.02
N PRO A 65 1.71 -3.98 -2.06
CA PRO A 65 1.68 -5.42 -2.36
C PRO A 65 2.33 -6.27 -1.27
N VAL A 66 3.18 -5.68 -0.43
CA VAL A 66 3.80 -6.38 0.71
C VAL A 66 2.78 -6.66 1.83
N ARG A 67 1.73 -5.83 1.91
CA ARG A 67 0.75 -5.84 3.01
C ARG A 67 -0.65 -6.23 2.58
N MET A 68 -0.99 -6.05 1.31
CA MET A 68 -2.32 -6.35 0.78
C MET A 68 -2.50 -7.86 0.60
N GLU A 69 -3.55 -8.41 1.15
CA GLU A 69 -3.81 -9.85 1.14
C GLU A 69 -5.07 -10.20 0.36
N SER A 70 -6.08 -9.37 0.42
CA SER A 70 -7.34 -9.57 -0.29
C SER A 70 -8.07 -8.25 -0.51
N ILE A 71 -9.17 -8.29 -1.24
CA ILE A 71 -10.10 -7.17 -1.40
C ILE A 71 -11.46 -7.64 -0.92
N ILE A 72 -12.08 -6.90 -0.02
CA ILE A 72 -13.37 -7.27 0.55
C ILE A 72 -14.42 -7.39 -0.55
N GLY A 73 -15.13 -8.52 -0.57
CA GLY A 73 -16.16 -8.81 -1.55
C GLY A 73 -15.64 -9.30 -2.90
N MET A 74 -14.35 -9.63 -2.99
CA MET A 74 -13.73 -10.17 -4.19
C MET A 74 -13.05 -11.52 -3.88
N GLU A 75 -13.09 -12.45 -4.82
CA GLU A 75 -12.37 -13.72 -4.73
C GLU A 75 -10.85 -13.46 -4.77
N ASP A 76 -10.06 -14.25 -4.03
CA ASP A 76 -8.63 -14.00 -3.81
C ASP A 76 -7.83 -13.92 -5.12
N ASN A 77 -8.04 -14.82 -6.08
CA ASN A 77 -7.29 -14.77 -7.34
C ASN A 77 -7.67 -13.55 -8.19
N ALA A 78 -8.94 -13.15 -8.17
CA ALA A 78 -9.39 -11.94 -8.85
C ALA A 78 -8.82 -10.69 -8.17
N ALA A 79 -8.76 -10.66 -6.84
CA ALA A 79 -8.15 -9.58 -6.08
C ALA A 79 -6.66 -9.43 -6.38
N LEU A 80 -5.92 -10.54 -6.42
CA LEU A 80 -4.50 -10.55 -6.75
C LEU A 80 -4.24 -10.10 -8.19
N ALA A 81 -5.07 -10.55 -9.13
CA ALA A 81 -4.98 -10.13 -10.53
C ALA A 81 -5.18 -8.62 -10.67
N LEU A 82 -6.21 -8.07 -10.00
CA LEU A 82 -6.49 -6.63 -9.99
C LEU A 82 -5.35 -5.83 -9.35
N ILE A 83 -4.84 -6.26 -8.20
CA ILE A 83 -3.70 -5.62 -7.53
C ILE A 83 -2.49 -5.62 -8.47
N GLY A 84 -2.21 -6.75 -9.13
CA GLY A 84 -1.11 -6.87 -10.09
C GLY A 84 -1.27 -5.95 -11.30
N GLU A 85 -2.48 -5.79 -11.82
CA GLU A 85 -2.77 -4.87 -12.93
C GLU A 85 -2.55 -3.41 -12.51
N LEU A 86 -3.09 -3.02 -11.36
CA LEU A 86 -2.95 -1.68 -10.82
C LEU A 86 -1.48 -1.35 -10.49
N MET A 87 -0.72 -2.31 -9.98
CA MET A 87 0.71 -2.16 -9.75
C MET A 87 1.46 -1.93 -11.06
N ARG A 88 1.20 -2.73 -12.09
CA ARG A 88 1.82 -2.53 -13.43
C ARG A 88 1.48 -1.16 -14.01
N HIS A 89 0.25 -0.68 -13.80
CA HIS A 89 -0.15 0.65 -14.23
C HIS A 89 0.60 1.74 -13.47
N ALA A 90 0.60 1.66 -12.14
CA ALA A 90 1.17 2.69 -11.27
C ALA A 90 2.71 2.79 -11.35
N THR A 91 3.39 1.68 -11.72
CA THR A 91 4.86 1.63 -11.81
C THR A 91 5.40 1.84 -13.23
N GLN A 92 4.60 2.38 -14.16
CA GLN A 92 5.11 2.74 -15.49
C GLN A 92 6.14 3.87 -15.37
N LYS A 93 7.19 3.80 -16.22
CA LYS A 93 8.29 4.79 -16.22
C LYS A 93 7.84 6.24 -16.30
N LYS A 94 6.72 6.53 -16.95
CA LYS A 94 6.17 7.88 -17.05
C LYS A 94 5.69 8.47 -15.71
N TYR A 95 5.49 7.62 -14.71
CA TYR A 95 5.10 8.01 -13.35
C TYR A 95 6.25 7.86 -12.34
N GLU A 96 7.39 7.33 -12.78
CA GLU A 96 8.55 7.08 -11.93
C GLU A 96 9.41 8.34 -11.81
N TYR A 97 9.70 8.72 -10.59
CA TYR A 97 10.79 9.64 -10.27
C TYR A 97 11.90 8.85 -9.58
N ARG A 98 13.12 8.87 -10.12
CA ARG A 98 14.27 8.18 -9.56
C ARG A 98 15.26 9.17 -8.99
N HIS A 99 15.32 9.24 -7.66
CA HIS A 99 16.26 10.09 -6.96
C HIS A 99 17.66 9.47 -6.94
N LYS A 100 18.65 10.25 -7.36
CA LYS A 100 20.07 9.92 -7.25
C LYS A 100 20.63 10.63 -6.02
N TRP A 101 20.87 9.87 -4.97
CA TRP A 101 21.32 10.39 -3.70
C TRP A 101 22.70 11.04 -3.78
N ARG A 102 22.84 12.19 -3.13
CA ARG A 102 24.11 12.86 -2.85
C ARG A 102 24.23 13.07 -1.34
N HIS A 103 25.45 13.21 -0.85
CA HIS A 103 25.67 13.55 0.55
C HIS A 103 25.01 14.91 0.89
N GLY A 104 24.25 14.92 1.97
CA GLY A 104 23.49 16.10 2.40
C GLY A 104 22.09 16.24 1.80
N ASP A 105 21.64 15.32 0.93
CA ASP A 105 20.29 15.38 0.37
C ASP A 105 19.22 15.08 1.44
N TRP A 106 18.15 15.88 1.36
CA TRP A 106 16.92 15.67 2.09
C TRP A 106 15.81 15.37 1.09
N VAL A 107 15.10 14.27 1.29
CA VAL A 107 13.97 13.87 0.44
C VAL A 107 12.74 13.70 1.30
N LEU A 108 11.71 14.48 1.00
CA LEU A 108 10.40 14.40 1.62
C LEU A 108 9.40 13.86 0.60
N TRP A 109 8.61 12.87 1.00
CA TRP A 109 7.50 12.37 0.18
C TRP A 109 6.27 12.10 1.03
N ASP A 110 5.12 12.23 0.41
CA ASP A 110 3.85 11.96 1.05
C ASP A 110 3.41 10.51 0.80
N ASN A 111 3.52 9.66 1.83
CA ASN A 111 3.10 8.26 1.77
C ASN A 111 1.59 8.09 1.48
N ARG A 112 0.80 9.15 1.58
CA ARG A 112 -0.64 9.13 1.29
C ARG A 112 -0.93 9.05 -0.20
N SER A 113 -0.01 9.49 -1.04
CA SER A 113 -0.20 9.67 -2.48
C SER A 113 0.87 9.02 -3.35
N VAL A 114 2.00 8.60 -2.78
CA VAL A 114 3.09 7.98 -3.55
C VAL A 114 3.53 6.65 -2.97
N MET A 115 3.96 5.77 -3.86
CA MET A 115 4.70 4.56 -3.51
C MET A 115 6.19 4.83 -3.64
N HIS A 116 7.00 4.17 -2.83
CA HIS A 116 8.44 4.25 -2.92
C HIS A 116 9.11 2.89 -2.77
N GLN A 117 10.24 2.73 -3.40
CA GLN A 117 11.07 1.53 -3.32
C GLN A 117 12.53 1.91 -3.20
N ALA A 118 13.27 1.21 -2.35
CA ALA A 118 14.73 1.27 -2.37
C ALA A 118 15.25 0.35 -3.46
N ASN A 119 16.12 0.87 -4.32
CA ASN A 119 16.77 0.08 -5.36
C ASN A 119 18.18 -0.31 -4.91
N PRO A 120 18.63 -1.55 -5.16
CA PRO A 120 19.99 -2.01 -4.88
C PRO A 120 20.94 -1.61 -6.05
N ASP A 121 20.98 -0.32 -6.38
CA ASP A 121 21.74 0.24 -7.51
C ASP A 121 22.97 1.04 -7.04
N TYR A 122 23.51 0.68 -5.89
CA TYR A 122 24.72 1.23 -5.29
C TYR A 122 25.72 0.10 -5.01
N ASP A 123 26.99 0.45 -4.81
CA ASP A 123 28.01 -0.55 -4.43
C ASP A 123 27.67 -1.15 -3.07
N MET A 124 27.38 -2.45 -3.07
CA MET A 124 27.00 -3.19 -1.85
C MET A 124 28.18 -3.39 -0.88
N ASN A 125 29.41 -3.12 -1.31
CA ASN A 125 30.61 -3.14 -0.46
C ASN A 125 30.78 -1.83 0.29
N GLU A 126 30.11 -0.77 -0.13
CA GLU A 126 30.11 0.52 0.57
C GLU A 126 29.02 0.60 1.62
N ARG A 127 29.32 1.31 2.70
CA ARG A 127 28.31 1.57 3.73
C ARG A 127 27.36 2.67 3.28
N ARG A 128 26.07 2.37 3.25
CA ARG A 128 25.01 3.32 2.96
C ARG A 128 24.21 3.62 4.23
N TYR A 129 24.29 4.84 4.71
CA TYR A 129 23.53 5.31 5.86
C TYR A 129 22.48 6.30 5.43
N LEU A 130 21.22 6.04 5.79
CA LEU A 130 20.11 6.95 5.60
C LEU A 130 19.33 7.06 6.91
N TYR A 131 19.08 8.29 7.31
CA TYR A 131 18.15 8.56 8.41
C TYR A 131 16.75 8.67 7.86
N ARG A 132 15.78 8.10 8.56
CA ARG A 132 14.37 8.15 8.18
C ARG A 132 13.53 8.57 9.37
N LEU A 133 12.70 9.58 9.15
CA LEU A 133 11.65 10.00 10.05
C LEU A 133 10.29 9.77 9.37
N MET A 134 9.30 9.40 10.15
CA MET A 134 7.91 9.27 9.68
C MET A 134 7.01 10.06 10.60
N LEU A 135 6.21 10.92 10.01
CA LEU A 135 5.14 11.60 10.72
C LEU A 135 3.93 10.68 10.79
N LYS A 136 3.30 10.63 11.94
CA LYS A 136 2.05 9.90 12.12
C LYS A 136 0.94 10.66 11.38
N GLY A 137 0.29 10.00 10.45
CA GLY A 137 -0.87 10.53 9.74
C GLY A 137 -2.19 10.05 10.33
N GLU A 138 -3.27 10.47 9.70
CA GLU A 138 -4.63 10.06 10.00
C GLU A 138 -4.93 8.66 9.43
N THR A 139 -5.96 8.03 9.98
CA THR A 139 -6.47 6.78 9.40
C THR A 139 -7.03 7.05 8.00
N PRO A 140 -6.66 6.26 6.98
CA PRO A 140 -7.18 6.42 5.62
C PRO A 140 -8.70 6.20 5.56
N VAL A 141 -9.41 7.08 4.91
CA VAL A 141 -10.84 7.01 4.67
C VAL A 141 -11.15 7.05 3.18
#